data_dccb23e3339446d159bf8976bc8e9695
#
_entry.id   dccb23e3339446d159bf8976bc8e9695
#
_cell.length_a   1.000
_cell.length_b   1.000
_cell.length_c   1.000
_cell.angle_alpha   90.00
_cell.angle_beta   90.00
_cell.angle_gamma   90.00
#
_symmetry.space_group_name_H-M   'P 1'
#
loop_
_entity.id
_entity.type
_entity.pdbx_description
1 polymer ?
#
loop_
_entity_poly.entity_id
_entity_poly.type
_entity_poly.pdbx_seq_one_letter_code
_entity_poly.pdbx_strand_id
1 'polypeptide(L)'
;EFVFSLIPAPKQKGLDYSVMEEVIGKTSYKGLCSAVIYGPNASGKTNIIEAMDTFKTIVLRGHLRNAENHHRYNAASEMLELIPNNALKTPEPVHFSIQFLTQGMLVDYSFSADLGMFLEAEYARKILSETLLINKELIFSRNTDLVFGNLERIQDLLVDAFEDNKTGAFALAKSGLNATELFLMNGFRTMFSAKLTALISEWLKQKLMV
;
A
#
# COMPACT_ATOMS: atom_id res chain seq x y z
N GLU A 1 6.35 -0.81 16.51
CA GLU A 1 5.83 -0.04 15.36
C GLU A 1 6.81 1.09 15.02
N PHE A 2 7.13 1.26 13.74
CA PHE A 2 7.97 2.35 13.25
C PHE A 2 7.12 3.25 12.34
N VAL A 3 7.16 4.56 12.58
CA VAL A 3 6.46 5.56 11.77
C VAL A 3 7.48 6.54 11.19
N PHE A 4 7.54 6.64 9.86
CA PHE A 4 8.29 7.65 9.15
C PHE A 4 7.33 8.73 8.66
N SER A 5 7.44 9.95 9.21
CA SER A 5 6.52 11.05 8.93
C SER A 5 7.20 12.17 8.18
N LEU A 6 6.58 12.61 7.08
CA LEU A 6 6.95 13.80 6.31
C LEU A 6 6.08 15.01 6.66
N ILE A 7 5.35 14.99 7.78
CA ILE A 7 4.60 16.16 8.26
C ILE A 7 5.61 17.21 8.75
N PRO A 8 5.56 18.46 8.24
CA PRO A 8 6.48 19.49 8.66
C PRO A 8 6.32 19.81 10.15
N ALA A 9 7.43 20.05 10.84
CA ALA A 9 7.39 20.51 12.22
C ALA A 9 6.69 21.88 12.32
N PRO A 10 5.89 22.12 13.37
CA PRO A 10 5.27 23.43 13.58
C PRO A 10 6.33 24.51 13.71
N LYS A 11 6.13 25.67 13.08
CA LYS A 11 6.99 26.88 13.13
C LYS A 11 8.29 26.83 12.30
N GLN A 12 8.42 26.00 11.30
CA GLN A 12 9.52 26.15 10.33
C GLN A 12 9.27 27.38 9.44
N LYS A 13 10.22 28.30 9.41
CA LYS A 13 10.21 29.48 8.53
C LYS A 13 11.19 29.27 7.37
N GLY A 14 10.82 29.69 6.17
CA GLY A 14 11.72 29.73 5.02
C GLY A 14 11.86 28.41 4.26
N LEU A 15 11.01 27.41 4.52
CA LEU A 15 10.98 26.13 3.80
C LEU A 15 9.69 25.93 3.00
N ASP A 16 8.94 26.99 2.73
CA ASP A 16 7.64 26.91 2.05
C ASP A 16 7.74 26.27 0.65
N TYR A 17 8.89 26.42 -0.02
CA TYR A 17 9.16 25.82 -1.33
C TYR A 17 9.30 24.27 -1.29
N SER A 18 9.53 23.69 -0.11
CA SER A 18 9.69 22.25 0.08
C SER A 18 8.48 21.57 0.75
N VAL A 19 7.41 22.34 0.98
CA VAL A 19 6.18 21.87 1.59
C VAL A 19 5.07 21.83 0.55
N MET A 20 4.51 20.65 0.33
CA MET A 20 3.25 20.50 -0.38
C MET A 20 2.10 20.79 0.58
N GLU A 21 1.12 21.53 0.13
CA GLU A 21 -0.10 21.80 0.87
C GLU A 21 -1.32 21.51 -0.01
N GLU A 22 -2.24 20.70 0.49
CA GLU A 22 -3.54 20.45 -0.13
C GLU A 22 -4.66 20.68 0.87
N VAL A 23 -5.74 21.32 0.41
CA VAL A 23 -6.94 21.55 1.21
C VAL A 23 -8.01 20.55 0.81
N ILE A 24 -8.41 19.70 1.76
CA ILE A 24 -9.46 18.70 1.57
C ILE A 24 -10.62 19.04 2.50
N GLY A 25 -11.72 19.48 1.91
CA GLY A 25 -12.84 20.03 2.67
C GLY A 25 -12.45 21.30 3.42
N LYS A 26 -12.43 21.26 4.75
CA LYS A 26 -12.02 22.37 5.62
C LYS A 26 -10.64 22.19 6.25
N THR A 27 -9.95 21.13 5.93
CA THR A 27 -8.67 20.75 6.54
C THR A 27 -7.53 20.94 5.55
N SER A 28 -6.50 21.69 5.94
CA SER A 28 -5.24 21.77 5.21
C SER A 28 -4.31 20.64 5.66
N TYR A 29 -3.78 19.92 4.70
CA TYR A 29 -2.76 18.88 4.88
C TYR A 29 -1.44 19.36 4.30
N LYS A 30 -0.36 19.15 5.07
CA LYS A 30 0.99 19.56 4.68
C LYS A 30 1.93 18.37 4.72
N GLY A 31 2.78 18.27 3.71
CA GLY A 31 3.82 17.25 3.63
C GLY A 31 5.12 17.83 3.09
N LEU A 32 6.26 17.33 3.58
CA LEU A 32 7.57 17.62 3.01
C LEU A 32 7.73 16.88 1.69
N CYS A 33 8.29 17.55 0.68
CA CYS A 33 8.56 16.93 -0.63
C CYS A 33 9.74 15.95 -0.60
N SER A 34 10.63 16.07 0.40
CA SER A 34 11.81 15.21 0.54
C SER A 34 12.29 15.16 1.97
N ALA A 35 13.01 14.09 2.31
CA ALA A 35 13.73 13.96 3.56
C ALA A 35 15.08 13.30 3.33
N VAL A 36 16.06 13.63 4.16
CA VAL A 36 17.36 12.99 4.18
C VAL A 36 17.52 12.22 5.47
N ILE A 37 17.80 10.93 5.37
CA ILE A 37 18.03 10.04 6.51
C ILE A 37 19.54 9.92 6.71
N TYR A 38 20.03 10.35 7.85
CA TYR A 38 21.45 10.23 8.23
C TYR A 38 21.59 9.66 9.65
N GLY A 39 22.76 9.11 9.92
CA GLY A 39 23.07 8.49 11.22
C GLY A 39 24.29 7.57 11.15
N PRO A 40 24.76 7.03 12.28
CA PRO A 40 25.89 6.11 12.33
C PRO A 40 25.64 4.84 11.51
N ASN A 41 26.72 4.10 11.22
CA ASN A 41 26.59 2.78 10.61
C ASN A 41 25.79 1.84 11.51
N ALA A 42 25.06 0.91 10.91
CA ALA A 42 24.16 -0.04 11.59
C ALA A 42 23.00 0.59 12.40
N SER A 43 22.62 1.85 12.11
CA SER A 43 21.50 2.52 12.78
C SER A 43 20.13 2.22 12.15
N GLY A 44 20.04 1.31 11.19
CA GLY A 44 18.77 0.92 10.56
C GLY A 44 18.31 1.81 9.40
N LYS A 45 19.16 2.73 8.89
CA LYS A 45 18.80 3.59 7.75
C LYS A 45 18.36 2.78 6.53
N THR A 46 19.14 1.79 6.17
CA THR A 46 18.86 0.90 5.03
C THR A 46 17.56 0.15 5.23
N ASN A 47 17.26 -0.32 6.43
CA ASN A 47 16.01 -1.03 6.72
C ASN A 47 14.76 -0.16 6.47
N ILE A 48 14.84 1.16 6.70
CA ILE A 48 13.74 2.07 6.40
C ILE A 48 13.51 2.14 4.88
N ILE A 49 14.59 2.31 4.13
CA ILE A 49 14.57 2.37 2.66
C ILE A 49 14.03 1.06 2.09
N GLU A 50 14.57 -0.07 2.54
CA GLU A 50 14.14 -1.41 2.11
C GLU A 50 12.66 -1.70 2.47
N ALA A 51 12.20 -1.24 3.63
CA ALA A 51 10.79 -1.39 4.00
C ALA A 51 9.86 -0.59 3.05
N MET A 52 10.25 0.62 2.66
CA MET A 52 9.49 1.44 1.69
C MET A 52 9.48 0.80 0.31
N ASP A 53 10.62 0.29 -0.15
CA ASP A 53 10.73 -0.38 -1.44
C ASP A 53 9.97 -1.72 -1.45
N THR A 54 10.03 -2.47 -0.36
CA THR A 54 9.26 -3.69 -0.16
C THR A 54 7.75 -3.41 -0.24
N PHE A 55 7.27 -2.40 0.49
CA PHE A 55 5.88 -1.97 0.42
C PHE A 55 5.46 -1.63 -1.01
N LYS A 56 6.22 -0.75 -1.67
CA LYS A 56 6.00 -0.31 -3.05
C LYS A 56 5.94 -1.51 -4.01
N THR A 57 6.89 -2.43 -3.89
CA THR A 57 6.98 -3.60 -4.75
C THR A 57 5.78 -4.54 -4.56
N ILE A 58 5.39 -4.84 -3.31
CA ILE A 58 4.23 -5.69 -3.02
C ILE A 58 2.96 -5.05 -3.60
N VAL A 59 2.74 -3.75 -3.37
CA VAL A 59 1.55 -3.08 -3.87
C VAL A 59 1.52 -3.08 -5.39
N LEU A 60 2.61 -2.70 -6.07
CA LEU A 60 2.65 -2.65 -7.53
C LEU A 60 2.52 -4.01 -8.20
N ARG A 61 3.00 -5.08 -7.57
CA ARG A 61 2.78 -6.47 -8.04
C ARG A 61 1.36 -6.95 -7.75
N GLY A 62 0.75 -6.48 -6.68
CA GLY A 62 -0.57 -6.90 -6.23
C GLY A 62 -0.63 -8.27 -5.57
N HIS A 63 0.52 -8.89 -5.22
CA HIS A 63 0.55 -10.22 -4.61
C HIS A 63 1.81 -10.48 -3.79
N LEU A 64 1.74 -11.49 -2.89
CA LEU A 64 2.84 -11.92 -2.02
C LEU A 64 3.68 -13.08 -2.59
N ARG A 65 3.42 -13.52 -3.82
CA ARG A 65 4.16 -14.65 -4.42
C ARG A 65 5.58 -14.24 -4.76
N ASN A 66 6.55 -15.08 -4.46
CA ASN A 66 7.89 -14.98 -5.04
C ASN A 66 7.83 -15.36 -6.53
N ALA A 67 8.78 -14.89 -7.32
CA ALA A 67 8.85 -15.27 -8.72
C ALA A 67 9.24 -16.76 -8.83
N GLU A 68 8.42 -17.53 -9.54
CA GLU A 68 8.62 -18.98 -9.68
C GLU A 68 9.84 -19.37 -10.53
N ASN A 69 10.39 -18.46 -11.34
CA ASN A 69 11.50 -18.73 -12.25
C ASN A 69 12.69 -17.81 -11.96
N HIS A 70 13.52 -18.20 -11.01
CA HIS A 70 14.83 -17.59 -10.84
C HIS A 70 15.85 -18.18 -11.82
N HIS A 71 16.02 -17.53 -12.96
CA HIS A 71 17.30 -17.64 -13.64
C HIS A 71 18.33 -16.88 -12.82
N ARG A 72 19.18 -17.61 -12.11
CA ARG A 72 20.18 -17.14 -11.12
C ARG A 72 21.18 -16.08 -11.61
N TYR A 73 21.14 -15.64 -12.84
CA TYR A 73 22.16 -14.80 -13.47
C TYR A 73 21.91 -13.28 -13.48
N ASN A 74 20.68 -12.83 -13.11
CA ASN A 74 20.37 -11.39 -13.04
C ASN A 74 19.63 -11.00 -11.75
N ALA A 75 19.82 -11.73 -10.68
CA ALA A 75 19.03 -11.61 -9.44
C ALA A 75 19.31 -10.33 -8.62
N ALA A 76 20.26 -9.52 -8.99
CA ALA A 76 20.66 -8.39 -8.14
C ALA A 76 19.80 -7.12 -8.30
N SER A 77 18.95 -7.02 -9.32
CA SER A 77 18.32 -5.73 -9.61
C SER A 77 16.78 -5.69 -9.67
N GLU A 78 16.08 -6.83 -9.74
CA GLU A 78 14.64 -6.73 -10.07
C GLU A 78 13.68 -7.62 -9.27
N MET A 79 14.14 -8.47 -8.38
CA MET A 79 13.24 -9.42 -7.69
C MET A 79 13.36 -9.34 -6.17
N LEU A 80 12.44 -8.60 -5.57
CA LEU A 80 12.26 -8.65 -4.13
C LEU A 80 11.80 -10.07 -3.73
N GLU A 81 12.67 -10.80 -3.07
CA GLU A 81 12.32 -12.05 -2.42
C GLU A 81 11.84 -11.76 -1.01
N LEU A 82 10.57 -12.07 -0.73
CA LEU A 82 10.03 -11.91 0.61
C LEU A 82 10.52 -13.07 1.49
N ILE A 83 11.45 -12.77 2.38
CA ILE A 83 12.02 -13.75 3.31
C ILE A 83 11.50 -13.44 4.72
N PRO A 84 10.84 -14.40 5.40
CA PRO A 84 10.43 -14.23 6.78
C PRO A 84 11.61 -14.03 7.72
N ASN A 85 11.40 -13.30 8.80
CA ASN A 85 12.44 -13.11 9.81
C ASN A 85 12.78 -14.43 10.52
N ASN A 86 13.99 -14.93 10.35
CA ASN A 86 14.48 -16.18 10.93
C ASN A 86 14.87 -16.07 12.41
N ALA A 87 14.92 -14.86 12.96
CA ALA A 87 15.24 -14.65 14.37
C ALA A 87 14.01 -14.86 15.29
N LEU A 88 12.81 -14.89 14.73
CA LEU A 88 11.58 -15.13 15.47
C LEU A 88 11.28 -16.64 15.53
N LYS A 89 11.02 -17.15 16.74
CA LYS A 89 10.58 -18.54 16.93
C LYS A 89 9.17 -18.80 16.40
N THR A 90 8.33 -17.77 16.42
CA THR A 90 6.98 -17.75 15.87
C THR A 90 6.91 -16.63 14.85
N PRO A 91 6.40 -16.86 13.63
CA PRO A 91 6.24 -15.80 12.66
C PRO A 91 5.22 -14.79 13.17
N GLU A 92 5.55 -13.51 13.01
CA GLU A 92 4.63 -12.41 13.29
C GLU A 92 4.21 -11.77 11.97
N PRO A 93 2.95 -11.34 11.85
CA PRO A 93 2.51 -10.61 10.67
C PRO A 93 3.30 -9.32 10.48
N VAL A 94 3.63 -9.04 9.22
CA VAL A 94 4.22 -7.75 8.82
C VAL A 94 3.07 -6.81 8.48
N HIS A 95 3.12 -5.59 9.04
CA HIS A 95 2.12 -4.56 8.80
C HIS A 95 2.73 -3.38 8.06
N PHE A 96 2.07 -2.96 6.98
CA PHE A 96 2.42 -1.78 6.21
C PHE A 96 1.26 -0.79 6.18
N SER A 97 1.58 0.48 6.29
CA SER A 97 0.62 1.57 6.15
C SER A 97 1.28 2.76 5.48
N ILE A 98 0.58 3.41 4.57
CA ILE A 98 1.01 4.66 3.93
C ILE A 98 -0.15 5.64 3.86
N GLN A 99 0.16 6.91 4.13
CA GLN A 99 -0.76 8.03 3.93
C GLN A 99 -0.09 9.06 3.02
N PHE A 100 -0.78 9.49 1.98
CA PHE A 100 -0.25 10.46 1.03
C PHE A 100 -1.35 11.30 0.36
N LEU A 101 -0.94 12.41 -0.22
CA LEU A 101 -1.78 13.33 -0.95
C LEU A 101 -1.61 13.14 -2.45
N THR A 102 -2.71 13.06 -3.18
CA THR A 102 -2.71 13.01 -4.65
C THR A 102 -4.02 13.53 -5.22
N GLN A 103 -3.96 14.46 -6.17
CA GLN A 103 -5.10 15.00 -6.90
C GLN A 103 -6.28 15.44 -5.99
N GLY A 104 -6.00 16.17 -4.92
CA GLY A 104 -7.01 16.64 -3.97
C GLY A 104 -7.59 15.56 -3.06
N MET A 105 -6.98 14.39 -3.01
CA MET A 105 -7.37 13.28 -2.13
C MET A 105 -6.28 12.97 -1.12
N LEU A 106 -6.70 12.70 0.11
CA LEU A 106 -5.88 12.03 1.11
C LEU A 106 -6.14 10.53 0.99
N VAL A 107 -5.14 9.80 0.54
CA VAL A 107 -5.18 8.34 0.43
C VAL A 107 -4.52 7.76 1.68
N ASP A 108 -5.21 6.84 2.34
CA ASP A 108 -4.70 6.06 3.46
C ASP A 108 -4.88 4.57 3.12
N TYR A 109 -3.76 3.88 2.93
CA TYR A 109 -3.76 2.49 2.51
C TYR A 109 -2.88 1.66 3.41
N SER A 110 -3.42 0.55 3.90
CA SER A 110 -2.70 -0.37 4.78
C SER A 110 -3.03 -1.82 4.48
N PHE A 111 -2.08 -2.70 4.77
CA PHE A 111 -2.30 -4.14 4.79
C PHE A 111 -1.40 -4.85 5.79
N SER A 112 -1.84 -6.02 6.25
CA SER A 112 -1.03 -6.97 7.02
C SER A 112 -0.86 -8.25 6.24
N ALA A 113 0.34 -8.82 6.29
CA ALA A 113 0.70 -10.04 5.61
C ALA A 113 1.39 -11.04 6.56
N ASP A 114 0.97 -12.28 6.47
CA ASP A 114 1.71 -13.42 7.01
C ASP A 114 2.63 -13.95 5.90
N LEU A 115 3.93 -13.81 6.12
CA LEU A 115 4.96 -14.23 5.15
C LEU A 115 5.41 -15.68 5.37
N GLY A 116 4.87 -16.37 6.39
CA GLY A 116 5.21 -17.73 6.73
C GLY A 116 6.48 -17.86 7.57
N MET A 117 7.00 -19.08 7.63
CA MET A 117 8.21 -19.42 8.36
C MET A 117 9.42 -19.52 7.44
N PHE A 118 10.59 -19.15 7.98
CA PHE A 118 11.85 -19.28 7.24
C PHE A 118 12.14 -20.75 6.93
N LEU A 119 12.47 -21.05 5.68
CA LEU A 119 12.72 -22.36 5.11
C LEU A 119 11.51 -23.32 5.01
N GLU A 120 10.31 -22.91 5.35
CA GLU A 120 9.10 -23.70 5.10
C GLU A 120 8.50 -23.34 3.73
N ALA A 121 8.93 -24.05 2.70
CA ALA A 121 8.52 -23.77 1.32
C ALA A 121 7.01 -24.00 1.06
N GLU A 122 6.38 -24.88 1.83
CA GLU A 122 4.95 -25.19 1.71
C GLU A 122 4.04 -24.20 2.44
N TYR A 123 4.59 -23.30 3.21
CA TYR A 123 3.79 -22.31 3.94
C TYR A 123 3.18 -21.28 2.98
N ALA A 124 1.86 -21.32 2.85
CA ALA A 124 1.15 -20.37 2.00
C ALA A 124 1.08 -18.98 2.65
N ARG A 125 1.76 -18.01 2.05
CA ARG A 125 1.68 -16.59 2.44
C ARG A 125 0.26 -16.07 2.29
N LYS A 126 -0.16 -15.19 3.20
CA LYS A 126 -1.54 -14.67 3.22
C LYS A 126 -1.57 -13.18 3.51
N ILE A 127 -2.46 -12.49 2.82
CA ILE A 127 -2.92 -11.17 3.24
C ILE A 127 -3.94 -11.39 4.36
N LEU A 128 -3.64 -10.87 5.55
CA LEU A 128 -4.48 -11.01 6.73
C LEU A 128 -5.53 -9.89 6.81
N SER A 129 -5.12 -8.68 6.44
CA SER A 129 -6.00 -7.53 6.37
C SER A 129 -5.57 -6.57 5.27
N GLU A 130 -6.50 -5.80 4.76
CA GLU A 130 -6.24 -4.75 3.77
C GLU A 130 -7.32 -3.67 3.92
N THR A 131 -6.93 -2.40 3.94
CA THR A 131 -7.86 -1.29 4.14
C THR A 131 -7.47 -0.12 3.25
N LEU A 132 -8.45 0.48 2.61
CA LEU A 132 -8.33 1.71 1.85
C LEU A 132 -9.32 2.74 2.37
N LEU A 133 -8.81 3.92 2.74
CA LEU A 133 -9.63 5.09 3.03
C LEU A 133 -9.26 6.21 2.04
N ILE A 134 -10.26 6.97 1.65
CA ILE A 134 -10.10 8.22 0.89
C ILE A 134 -10.73 9.34 1.70
N ASN A 135 -9.95 10.39 1.96
CA ASN A 135 -10.38 11.54 2.78
C ASN A 135 -10.90 11.10 4.17
N LYS A 136 -10.28 10.08 4.77
CA LYS A 136 -10.65 9.45 6.06
C LYS A 136 -11.95 8.65 6.03
N GLU A 137 -12.59 8.49 4.89
CA GLU A 137 -13.77 7.66 4.74
C GLU A 137 -13.39 6.30 4.16
N LEU A 138 -13.97 5.25 4.74
CA LEU A 138 -13.71 3.88 4.30
C LEU A 138 -14.21 3.67 2.88
N ILE A 139 -13.35 3.14 2.03
CA ILE A 139 -13.72 2.63 0.70
C ILE A 139 -13.93 1.13 0.77
N PHE A 140 -12.94 0.40 1.27
CA PHE A 140 -13.11 -1.00 1.60
C PHE A 140 -12.19 -1.41 2.76
N SER A 141 -12.58 -2.46 3.46
CA SER A 141 -11.75 -3.17 4.42
C SER A 141 -11.94 -4.67 4.24
N ARG A 142 -10.86 -5.39 4.30
CA ARG A 142 -10.80 -6.83 4.20
C ARG A 142 -10.02 -7.39 5.38
N ASN A 143 -10.57 -8.39 6.03
CA ASN A 143 -9.91 -9.29 6.97
C ASN A 143 -10.47 -10.71 6.74
N THR A 144 -11.33 -11.23 7.60
CA THR A 144 -12.12 -12.45 7.32
C THR A 144 -13.15 -12.23 6.22
N ASP A 145 -13.75 -11.04 6.19
CA ASP A 145 -14.75 -10.61 5.21
C ASP A 145 -14.30 -9.35 4.47
N LEU A 146 -14.88 -9.13 3.29
CA LEU A 146 -14.75 -7.89 2.55
C LEU A 146 -15.95 -6.97 2.84
N VAL A 147 -15.67 -5.82 3.42
CA VAL A 147 -16.64 -4.78 3.76
C VAL A 147 -16.37 -3.55 2.91
N PHE A 148 -17.41 -2.98 2.34
CA PHE A 148 -17.35 -1.72 1.59
C PHE A 148 -17.94 -0.59 2.41
N GLY A 149 -17.29 0.57 2.34
CA GLY A 149 -17.77 1.82 2.89
C GLY A 149 -18.55 2.63 1.86
N ASN A 150 -18.41 3.95 1.91
CA ASN A 150 -19.13 4.87 1.03
C ASN A 150 -18.38 5.07 -0.29
N LEU A 151 -18.76 4.32 -1.33
CA LEU A 151 -18.19 4.42 -2.67
C LEU A 151 -18.63 5.68 -3.44
N GLU A 152 -19.67 6.40 -3.01
CA GLU A 152 -20.09 7.66 -3.63
C GLU A 152 -18.99 8.71 -3.58
N ARG A 153 -18.07 8.62 -2.62
CA ARG A 153 -16.91 9.51 -2.50
C ARG A 153 -15.92 9.41 -3.65
N ILE A 154 -15.96 8.32 -4.38
CA ILE A 154 -15.10 8.07 -5.54
C ILE A 154 -15.94 7.81 -6.79
N GLN A 155 -17.18 8.29 -6.85
CA GLN A 155 -18.13 8.02 -7.93
C GLN A 155 -17.56 8.33 -9.32
N ASP A 156 -16.87 9.47 -9.48
CA ASP A 156 -16.25 9.88 -10.75
C ASP A 156 -15.08 8.97 -11.18
N LEU A 157 -14.60 8.13 -10.27
CA LEU A 157 -13.50 7.20 -10.50
C LEU A 157 -14.00 5.76 -10.70
N LEU A 158 -15.27 5.46 -10.41
CA LEU A 158 -15.85 4.13 -10.58
C LEU A 158 -15.93 3.72 -12.05
N VAL A 159 -15.98 2.43 -12.30
CA VAL A 159 -16.23 1.88 -13.63
C VAL A 159 -17.75 1.88 -13.92
N ASP A 160 -18.14 2.14 -15.15
CA ASP A 160 -19.55 2.20 -15.55
C ASP A 160 -20.29 0.89 -15.24
N ALA A 161 -19.64 -0.25 -15.47
CA ALA A 161 -20.20 -1.58 -15.18
C ALA A 161 -20.56 -1.80 -13.69
N PHE A 162 -19.93 -1.07 -12.76
CA PHE A 162 -20.31 -1.13 -11.35
C PHE A 162 -21.66 -0.45 -11.11
N GLU A 163 -21.90 0.71 -11.73
CA GLU A 163 -23.18 1.43 -11.61
C GLU A 163 -24.35 0.59 -12.14
N ASP A 164 -24.13 -0.18 -13.22
CA ASP A 164 -25.14 -1.03 -13.83
C ASP A 164 -25.52 -2.23 -12.97
N ASN A 165 -24.57 -2.77 -12.16
CA ASN A 165 -24.82 -3.97 -11.36
C ASN A 165 -24.05 -3.98 -10.04
N LYS A 166 -24.37 -3.07 -9.13
CA LYS A 166 -23.73 -2.95 -7.81
C LYS A 166 -23.79 -4.24 -6.99
N THR A 167 -24.95 -4.87 -6.93
CA THR A 167 -25.13 -6.11 -6.14
C THR A 167 -24.29 -7.26 -6.67
N GLY A 168 -24.21 -7.43 -7.98
CA GLY A 168 -23.39 -8.44 -8.63
C GLY A 168 -21.90 -8.19 -8.41
N ALA A 169 -21.45 -6.95 -8.51
CA ALA A 169 -20.06 -6.57 -8.28
C ALA A 169 -19.62 -6.87 -6.84
N PHE A 170 -20.44 -6.55 -5.84
CA PHE A 170 -20.15 -6.89 -4.44
C PHE A 170 -20.09 -8.40 -4.19
N ALA A 171 -21.02 -9.17 -4.77
CA ALA A 171 -21.04 -10.61 -4.62
C ALA A 171 -19.79 -11.27 -5.25
N LEU A 172 -19.43 -10.85 -6.46
CA LEU A 172 -18.23 -11.32 -7.16
C LEU A 172 -16.95 -10.95 -6.40
N ALA A 173 -16.87 -9.74 -5.88
CA ALA A 173 -15.73 -9.29 -5.10
C ALA A 173 -15.49 -10.16 -3.86
N LYS A 174 -16.56 -10.48 -3.14
CA LYS A 174 -16.48 -11.35 -1.94
C LYS A 174 -16.10 -12.79 -2.29
N SER A 175 -16.69 -13.35 -3.35
CA SER A 175 -16.42 -14.74 -3.75
C SER A 175 -15.05 -14.92 -4.42
N GLY A 176 -14.52 -13.86 -5.03
CA GLY A 176 -13.24 -13.87 -5.75
C GLY A 176 -12.02 -13.45 -4.91
N LEU A 177 -12.17 -13.30 -3.59
CA LEU A 177 -11.03 -12.95 -2.73
C LEU A 177 -9.95 -14.03 -2.77
N ASN A 178 -8.74 -13.62 -3.14
CA ASN A 178 -7.56 -14.46 -3.10
C ASN A 178 -6.73 -14.12 -1.85
N ALA A 179 -6.35 -15.14 -1.09
CA ALA A 179 -5.58 -14.96 0.13
C ALA A 179 -4.18 -14.41 -0.10
N THR A 180 -3.57 -14.65 -1.26
CA THR A 180 -2.21 -14.21 -1.59
C THR A 180 -2.15 -12.89 -2.35
N GLU A 181 -3.29 -12.32 -2.72
CA GLU A 181 -3.38 -11.14 -3.60
C GLU A 181 -4.00 -9.95 -2.87
N LEU A 182 -3.49 -8.76 -3.13
CA LEU A 182 -4.09 -7.51 -2.67
C LEU A 182 -5.38 -7.24 -3.45
N PHE A 183 -6.45 -6.99 -2.74
CA PHE A 183 -7.75 -6.69 -3.34
C PHE A 183 -7.70 -5.39 -4.14
N LEU A 184 -7.02 -4.35 -3.65
CA LEU A 184 -6.83 -3.08 -4.36
C LEU A 184 -6.36 -3.27 -5.79
N MET A 185 -5.31 -4.08 -5.97
CA MET A 185 -4.62 -4.22 -7.27
C MET A 185 -5.29 -5.23 -8.21
N ASN A 186 -6.14 -6.09 -7.69
CA ASN A 186 -6.82 -7.15 -8.44
C ASN A 186 -8.34 -6.92 -8.50
N GLY A 187 -9.10 -7.38 -7.52
CA GLY A 187 -10.55 -7.32 -7.54
C GLY A 187 -11.11 -5.89 -7.57
N PHE A 188 -10.57 -4.99 -6.75
CA PHE A 188 -11.03 -3.59 -6.71
C PHE A 188 -10.74 -2.87 -8.03
N ARG A 189 -9.54 -3.04 -8.56
CA ARG A 189 -9.16 -2.48 -9.86
C ARG A 189 -10.11 -2.88 -10.99
N THR A 190 -10.48 -4.16 -11.02
CA THR A 190 -11.26 -4.72 -12.14
C THR A 190 -12.74 -4.42 -12.01
N MET A 191 -13.30 -4.51 -10.79
CA MET A 191 -14.74 -4.46 -10.58
C MET A 191 -15.24 -3.09 -10.12
N PHE A 192 -14.38 -2.24 -9.54
CA PHE A 192 -14.80 -0.96 -8.97
C PHE A 192 -14.10 0.24 -9.58
N SER A 193 -12.76 0.30 -9.54
CA SER A 193 -12.06 1.50 -10.00
C SER A 193 -10.65 1.23 -10.51
N ALA A 194 -10.51 1.08 -11.82
CA ALA A 194 -9.22 1.07 -12.48
C ALA A 194 -8.52 2.44 -12.39
N LYS A 195 -9.29 3.54 -12.41
CA LYS A 195 -8.77 4.90 -12.33
C LYS A 195 -8.09 5.17 -10.99
N LEU A 196 -8.76 4.88 -9.85
CA LEU A 196 -8.19 5.09 -8.52
C LEU A 196 -6.95 4.21 -8.30
N THR A 197 -7.01 2.95 -8.72
CA THR A 197 -5.86 2.04 -8.64
C THR A 197 -4.68 2.55 -9.46
N ALA A 198 -4.93 3.11 -10.66
CA ALA A 198 -3.90 3.73 -11.49
C ALA A 198 -3.27 4.95 -10.79
N LEU A 199 -4.07 5.84 -10.21
CA LEU A 199 -3.59 7.01 -9.46
C LEU A 199 -2.67 6.61 -8.30
N ILE A 200 -3.07 5.60 -7.51
CA ILE A 200 -2.25 5.08 -6.41
C ILE A 200 -0.94 4.48 -6.96
N SER A 201 -1.02 3.70 -8.03
CA SER A 201 0.15 3.08 -8.66
C SER A 201 1.12 4.10 -9.24
N GLU A 202 0.61 5.14 -9.90
CA GLU A 202 1.42 6.24 -10.45
C GLU A 202 2.10 7.03 -9.34
N TRP A 203 1.38 7.32 -8.26
CA TRP A 203 1.98 7.99 -7.11
C TRP A 203 3.13 7.17 -6.53
N LEU A 204 2.94 5.88 -6.32
CA LEU A 204 3.98 4.97 -5.82
C LEU A 204 5.20 4.90 -6.75
N LYS A 205 4.99 4.91 -8.07
CA LYS A 205 6.08 4.84 -9.05
C LYS A 205 6.86 6.14 -9.17
N GLN A 206 6.16 7.27 -9.17
CA GLN A 206 6.73 8.56 -9.57
C GLN A 206 7.07 9.47 -8.39
N LYS A 207 6.39 9.32 -7.26
CA LYS A 207 6.52 10.20 -6.10
C LYS A 207 7.24 9.53 -4.93
N LEU A 208 7.01 8.25 -4.70
CA LEU A 208 7.76 7.49 -3.70
C LEU A 208 9.09 7.03 -4.33
N MET A 209 10.03 7.96 -4.40
CA MET A 209 11.41 7.69 -4.83
C MET A 209 12.27 7.47 -3.58
N VAL A 210 12.92 6.31 -3.51
CA VAL A 210 13.72 5.86 -2.37
C VAL A 210 15.13 5.58 -2.83
#